data_33a62472d5d18536597dcef4d29d2c90
#
_entry.id   33a62472d5d18536597dcef4d29d2c90
#
_cell.length_a   1.000
_cell.length_b   1.000
_cell.length_c   1.000
_cell.angle_alpha   90.00
_cell.angle_beta   90.00
_cell.angle_gamma   90.00
#
_symmetry.space_group_name_H-M   'P 1'
#
loop_
_entity.id
_entity.type
_entity.pdbx_description
1 polymer ?
#
loop_
_entity_poly.entity_id
_entity_poly.type
_entity_poly.pdbx_seq_one_letter_code
_entity_poly.pdbx_strand_id
1 'polypeptide(L)' 'MLSACVLIKTIPTRIEETLAEVKKFKQVKKAYMVFGRWDIVAFMEVSEYKELKDITSEINRIKGVRSTETLAST' A
#
# COMPACT_ATOMS: atom_id res chain seq x y z
N MET A 1 -6.92 -15.88 -6.95
CA MET A 1 -6.56 -14.48 -6.68
C MET A 1 -6.56 -14.22 -5.20
N LEU A 2 -5.57 -13.47 -4.77
CA LEU A 2 -5.48 -13.01 -3.39
C LEU A 2 -5.91 -11.56 -3.32
N SER A 3 -6.77 -11.26 -2.36
CA SER A 3 -7.10 -9.87 -2.05
C SER A 3 -6.29 -9.46 -0.83
N ALA A 4 -5.78 -8.25 -0.86
CA ALA A 4 -4.95 -7.77 0.23
C ALA A 4 -5.26 -6.32 0.51
N CYS A 5 -5.00 -5.93 1.75
CA CYS A 5 -5.10 -4.55 2.18
C CYS A 5 -3.77 -4.17 2.80
N VAL A 6 -3.18 -3.10 2.31
CA VAL A 6 -1.90 -2.62 2.83
C VAL A 6 -2.15 -1.31 3.53
N LEU A 7 -1.79 -1.27 4.80
CA LEU A 7 -1.89 -0.06 5.62
C LEU A 7 -0.52 0.61 5.61
N ILE A 8 -0.50 1.90 5.35
CA ILE A 8 0.76 2.61 5.12
C ILE A 8 0.86 3.80 6.06
N LYS A 9 1.97 3.88 6.76
CA LYS A 9 2.31 5.02 7.59
C LYS A 9 3.29 5.90 6.82
N THR A 10 3.00 7.19 6.69
CA THR A 10 3.81 8.07 5.87
C THR A 10 4.42 9.20 6.71
N ILE A 11 5.40 9.85 6.11
CA ILE A 11 5.88 11.14 6.61
C ILE A 11 4.75 12.14 6.32
N PRO A 12 4.29 12.91 7.32
CA PRO A 12 3.09 13.75 7.14
C PRO A 12 3.15 14.69 5.93
N THR A 13 4.32 15.21 5.59
CA THR A 13 4.43 16.14 4.49
C THR A 13 4.41 15.46 3.12
N ARG A 14 4.38 14.13 3.08
CA ARG A 14 4.46 13.38 1.83
C ARG A 14 3.27 12.47 1.58
N ILE A 15 2.16 12.68 2.30
CA ILE A 15 1.02 11.79 2.17
C ILE A 15 0.47 11.78 0.75
N GLU A 16 0.28 12.96 0.16
CA GLU A 16 -0.32 13.04 -1.17
C GLU A 16 0.58 12.45 -2.24
N GLU A 17 1.89 12.73 -2.14
CA GLU A 17 2.84 12.17 -3.10
C GLU A 17 2.88 10.64 -2.99
N THR A 18 2.89 10.15 -1.75
CA THR A 18 2.93 8.72 -1.52
C THR A 18 1.67 8.04 -2.06
N LEU A 19 0.52 8.65 -1.81
CA LEU A 19 -0.74 8.11 -2.32
C LEU A 19 -0.71 8.02 -3.84
N ALA A 20 -0.19 9.05 -4.51
CA ALA A 20 -0.11 9.04 -5.96
C ALA A 20 0.79 7.92 -6.46
N GLU A 21 1.92 7.68 -5.78
CA GLU A 21 2.81 6.60 -6.16
C GLU A 21 2.17 5.23 -5.96
N VAL A 22 1.46 5.06 -4.84
CA VAL A 22 0.80 3.79 -4.56
C VAL A 22 -0.26 3.48 -5.63
N LYS A 23 -0.98 4.50 -6.08
CA LYS A 23 -2.01 4.32 -7.08
C LYS A 23 -1.46 3.91 -8.45
N LYS A 24 -0.18 4.08 -8.69
CA LYS A 24 0.42 3.71 -9.97
C LYS A 24 0.59 2.21 -10.16
N PHE A 25 0.57 1.45 -9.08
CA PHE A 25 0.69 -0.02 -9.21
C PHE A 25 -0.60 -0.56 -9.81
N LYS A 26 -0.46 -1.34 -10.88
CA LYS A 26 -1.65 -1.86 -11.57
C LYS A 26 -2.47 -2.81 -10.70
N GLN A 27 -1.84 -3.43 -9.71
CA GLN A 27 -2.53 -4.35 -8.81
C GLN A 27 -3.36 -3.61 -7.78
N VAL A 28 -3.10 -2.32 -7.55
CA VAL A 28 -3.86 -1.53 -6.59
C VAL A 28 -5.19 -1.12 -7.23
N LYS A 29 -6.28 -1.55 -6.61
CA LYS A 29 -7.61 -1.26 -7.11
C LYS A 29 -8.17 0.03 -6.54
N LYS A 30 -7.91 0.29 -5.27
CA LYS A 30 -8.34 1.51 -4.59
C LYS A 30 -7.30 1.87 -3.56
N ALA A 31 -7.11 3.15 -3.34
CA ALA A 31 -6.23 3.63 -2.29
C ALA A 31 -6.77 4.97 -1.79
N TYR A 32 -6.75 5.15 -0.47
CA TYR A 32 -7.31 6.34 0.16
C TYR A 32 -6.42 6.85 1.27
N MET A 33 -6.50 8.15 1.51
CA MET A 33 -6.00 8.69 2.77
C MET A 33 -7.00 8.36 3.87
N VAL A 34 -6.48 7.99 5.04
CA VAL A 34 -7.33 7.69 6.20
C VAL A 34 -6.78 8.42 7.41
N PHE A 35 -7.57 8.45 8.47
CA PHE A 35 -7.17 9.09 9.71
C PHE A 35 -6.98 8.03 10.78
N GLY A 36 -6.10 8.33 11.74
CA GLY A 36 -5.83 7.44 12.84
C GLY A 36 -4.40 6.94 12.82
N ARG A 37 -4.22 5.67 13.16
CA ARG A 37 -2.89 5.09 13.26
C ARG A 37 -2.16 5.05 11.92
N TRP A 38 -2.90 4.84 10.84
CA TRP A 38 -2.33 4.73 9.50
C TRP A 38 -2.77 5.90 8.66
N ASP A 39 -2.01 6.21 7.61
CA ASP A 39 -2.27 7.39 6.78
C ASP A 39 -2.89 7.03 5.44
N ILE A 40 -2.60 5.84 4.92
CA ILE A 40 -3.12 5.39 3.63
C ILE A 40 -3.53 3.94 3.76
N VAL A 41 -4.65 3.59 3.12
CA VAL A 41 -5.05 2.20 2.94
C VAL A 41 -5.12 1.92 1.46
N ALA A 42 -4.52 0.80 1.04
CA ALA A 42 -4.51 0.39 -0.36
C ALA A 42 -5.10 -1.00 -0.47
N PHE A 43 -6.10 -1.15 -1.34
CA PHE A 43 -6.71 -2.45 -1.62
C PHE A 43 -6.18 -2.95 -2.94
N MET A 44 -5.74 -4.21 -2.96
CA MET A 44 -5.13 -4.75 -4.17
C MET A 44 -5.49 -6.20 -4.37
N GLU A 45 -5.35 -6.65 -5.61
CA GLU A 45 -5.52 -8.05 -5.97
C GLU A 45 -4.27 -8.51 -6.66
N VAL A 46 -3.78 -9.67 -6.26
CA VAL A 46 -2.57 -10.25 -6.84
C VAL A 46 -2.85 -11.72 -7.16
N SER A 47 -2.04 -12.28 -8.05
CA SER A 47 -2.25 -13.65 -8.47
C SER A 47 -1.76 -14.66 -7.44
N GLU A 48 -0.72 -14.31 -6.69
CA GLU A 48 -0.13 -15.22 -5.72
C GLU A 48 0.61 -14.43 -4.66
N TYR A 49 0.96 -15.12 -3.60
CA TYR A 49 1.60 -14.49 -2.45
C TYR A 49 2.95 -13.84 -2.80
N LYS A 50 3.70 -14.45 -3.70
CA LYS A 50 4.98 -13.90 -4.09
C LYS A 50 4.82 -12.51 -4.71
N GLU A 51 3.79 -12.35 -5.54
CA GLU A 51 3.52 -11.04 -6.14
C GLU A 51 3.21 -10.00 -5.06
N LEU A 52 2.44 -10.42 -4.05
CA LEU A 52 2.12 -9.52 -2.93
C LEU A 52 3.38 -9.07 -2.21
N LYS A 53 4.30 -10.00 -1.95
CA LYS A 53 5.56 -9.66 -1.29
C LYS A 53 6.37 -8.69 -2.13
N ASP A 54 6.42 -8.89 -3.44
CA ASP A 54 7.17 -8.02 -4.32
C ASP A 54 6.61 -6.61 -4.29
N ILE A 55 5.28 -6.49 -4.37
CA ILE A 55 4.63 -5.17 -4.38
C ILE A 55 4.83 -4.46 -3.05
N THR A 56 4.66 -5.17 -1.94
CA THR A 56 4.83 -4.52 -0.64
C THR A 56 6.27 -4.08 -0.43
N SER A 57 7.23 -4.84 -0.96
CA SER A 57 8.63 -4.42 -0.90
C SER A 57 8.85 -3.13 -1.68
N GLU A 58 8.23 -3.00 -2.85
CA GLU A 58 8.35 -1.78 -3.63
C GLU A 58 7.67 -0.61 -2.95
N ILE A 59 6.51 -0.85 -2.34
CA ILE A 59 5.83 0.21 -1.60
C ILE A 59 6.70 0.71 -0.45
N ASN A 60 7.38 -0.20 0.24
CA ASN A 60 8.26 0.18 1.33
C ASN A 60 9.46 0.99 0.87
N ARG A 61 9.79 0.97 -0.42
CA ARG A 61 10.89 1.77 -0.96
C ARG A 61 10.45 3.17 -1.37
N ILE A 62 9.15 3.43 -1.41
CA ILE A 62 8.67 4.75 -1.79
C ILE A 62 9.14 5.76 -0.75
N LYS A 63 9.73 6.86 -1.25
CA LYS A 63 10.15 7.93 -0.37
C LYS A 63 8.91 8.50 0.31
N GLY A 64 8.93 8.56 1.61
CA GLY A 64 7.78 9.03 2.37
C GLY A 64 7.06 7.92 3.11
N VAL A 65 7.30 6.66 2.77
CA VAL A 65 6.72 5.53 3.50
C VAL A 65 7.59 5.23 4.70
N ARG A 66 6.98 5.22 5.88
CA ARG A 66 7.69 4.91 7.12
C ARG A 66 7.53 3.46 7.52
N SER A 67 6.34 2.92 7.38
CA SER A 67 6.10 1.53 7.70
C SER A 67 4.81 1.08 7.02
N THR A 68 4.65 -0.22 6.88
CA THR A 68 3.45 -0.81 6.30
C THR A 68 3.04 -2.03 7.08
N GLU A 69 1.76 -2.36 6.97
CA GLU A 69 1.23 -3.61 7.49
C GLU A 69 0.33 -4.19 6.42
N THR A 70 0.54 -5.45 6.09
CA THR A 70 -0.22 -6.12 5.03
C THR A 70 -1.17 -7.13 5.64
N LEU A 71 -2.43 -7.04 5.25
CA LEU A 71 -3.47 -7.98 5.65
C LEU A 71 -3.94 -8.67 4.37
N ALA A 72 -3.71 -9.97 4.29
CA ALA A 72 -4.05 -10.72 3.09
C ALA A 72 -5.14 -11.74 3.42
N SER A 73 -6.09 -11.90 2.49
CA SER A 73 -7.10 -12.93 2.61
C SER A 73 -6.77 -14.05 1.65
N THR A 74 -7.22 -15.22 1.99
CA THR A 74 -7.05 -16.40 1.12
C THR A 74 -8.28 -16.64 0.30
#